data_6ea14a25d1649e75bd31ff89688fcefb
#
_entry.id   6ea14a25d1649e75bd31ff89688fcefb
#
_cell.length_a   1.000
_cell.length_b   1.000
_cell.length_c   1.000
_cell.angle_alpha   90.00
_cell.angle_beta   90.00
_cell.angle_gamma   90.00
#
_symmetry.space_group_name_H-M   'P 1'
#
loop_
_entity.id
_entity.type
_entity.pdbx_description
1 polymer ?
#
loop_
_entity_poly.entity_id
_entity_poly.type
_entity_poly.pdbx_seq_one_letter_code
_entity_poly.pdbx_strand_id
1 'polypeptide(L)'
;MPLEPPDQKFFEAACGYAQLGMFLDANEELEKVDPYKRTAPEILALHVAIYRGLKKWELMAAISKRLAEFQPDDVQWMVSFAYAVRRANSIEAAKEILLEAEQKFPKEAIIKYNLACYFCQLGNLESAREYLKRTFEINPNWRLQALEDEDLKPLWDSLRATVE
;
A
#
# COMPACT_ATOMS: atom_id res chain seq x y z
N MET A 1 1.27 9.65 -22.16
CA MET A 1 0.65 10.65 -23.06
C MET A 1 -0.46 11.32 -22.26
N PRO A 2 -0.49 12.65 -22.17
CA PRO A 2 -1.48 13.31 -21.37
C PRO A 2 -2.89 12.97 -21.88
N LEU A 3 -3.85 12.85 -20.94
CA LEU A 3 -5.25 12.64 -21.30
C LEU A 3 -5.81 13.93 -21.94
N GLU A 4 -6.58 13.77 -23.00
CA GLU A 4 -7.26 14.86 -23.67
C GLU A 4 -8.77 14.73 -23.50
N PRO A 5 -9.58 15.80 -23.68
CA PRO A 5 -11.03 15.66 -23.69
C PRO A 5 -11.50 14.68 -24.79
N PRO A 6 -12.50 13.79 -24.49
CA PRO A 6 -13.28 13.75 -23.26
C PRO A 6 -12.67 12.93 -22.12
N ASP A 7 -11.59 12.17 -22.33
CA ASP A 7 -11.00 11.23 -21.36
C ASP A 7 -10.55 11.93 -20.07
N GLN A 8 -9.95 13.11 -20.19
CA GLN A 8 -9.54 13.91 -19.04
C GLN A 8 -10.72 14.22 -18.11
N LYS A 9 -11.87 14.55 -18.68
CA LYS A 9 -13.10 14.82 -17.93
C LYS A 9 -13.57 13.63 -17.11
N PHE A 10 -13.54 12.43 -17.72
CA PHE A 10 -13.91 11.20 -17.03
C PHE A 10 -12.92 10.86 -15.91
N PHE A 11 -11.62 11.04 -16.16
CA PHE A 11 -10.59 10.84 -15.15
C PHE A 11 -10.74 11.82 -13.97
N GLU A 12 -10.97 13.10 -14.22
CA GLU A 12 -11.19 14.11 -13.16
C GLU A 12 -12.45 13.81 -12.34
N ALA A 13 -13.55 13.39 -12.99
CA ALA A 13 -14.76 12.97 -12.30
C ALA A 13 -14.50 11.72 -11.42
N ALA A 14 -13.78 10.75 -11.94
CA ALA A 14 -13.39 9.56 -11.18
C ALA A 14 -12.54 9.90 -9.95
N CYS A 15 -11.58 10.82 -10.08
CA CYS A 15 -10.80 11.34 -8.95
C CYS A 15 -11.72 11.98 -7.89
N GLY A 16 -12.65 12.80 -8.30
CA GLY A 16 -13.63 13.44 -7.41
C GLY A 16 -14.48 12.42 -6.65
N TYR A 17 -15.04 11.44 -7.33
CA TYR A 17 -15.80 10.37 -6.70
C TYR A 17 -14.95 9.52 -5.73
N ALA A 18 -13.73 9.19 -6.11
CA ALA A 18 -12.82 8.42 -5.25
C ALA A 18 -12.47 9.18 -3.95
N GLN A 19 -12.25 10.50 -4.03
CA GLN A 19 -12.03 11.35 -2.84
C GLN A 19 -13.23 11.39 -1.89
N LEU A 20 -14.44 11.26 -2.42
CA LEU A 20 -15.68 11.18 -1.64
C LEU A 20 -15.97 9.76 -1.13
N GLY A 21 -15.13 8.77 -1.43
CA GLY A 21 -15.37 7.37 -1.08
C GLY A 21 -16.43 6.68 -1.95
N MET A 22 -16.85 7.32 -3.04
CA MET A 22 -17.83 6.79 -4.00
C MET A 22 -17.10 5.94 -5.06
N PHE A 23 -16.56 4.81 -4.62
CA PHE A 23 -15.64 4.01 -5.45
C PHE A 23 -16.32 3.30 -6.64
N LEU A 24 -17.60 2.96 -6.54
CA LEU A 24 -18.35 2.40 -7.69
C LEU A 24 -18.51 3.45 -8.78
N ASP A 25 -18.97 4.66 -8.42
CA ASP A 25 -19.14 5.77 -9.36
C ASP A 25 -17.78 6.16 -9.97
N ALA A 26 -16.71 6.17 -9.17
CA ALA A 26 -15.36 6.42 -9.66
C ALA A 26 -14.93 5.37 -10.71
N ASN A 27 -15.21 4.10 -10.47
CA ASN A 27 -14.90 3.02 -11.42
C ASN A 27 -15.71 3.19 -12.72
N GLU A 28 -17.00 3.51 -12.62
CA GLU A 28 -17.86 3.74 -13.78
C GLU A 28 -17.37 4.91 -14.66
N GLU A 29 -16.85 5.97 -14.04
CA GLU A 29 -16.25 7.08 -14.80
C GLU A 29 -14.97 6.64 -15.53
N LEU A 30 -14.10 5.83 -14.89
CA LEU A 30 -12.89 5.32 -15.55
C LEU A 30 -13.22 4.38 -16.72
N GLU A 31 -14.34 3.68 -16.68
CA GLU A 31 -14.77 2.81 -17.78
C GLU A 31 -15.23 3.60 -19.04
N LYS A 32 -15.45 4.91 -18.93
CA LYS A 32 -15.74 5.79 -20.05
C LYS A 32 -14.48 6.26 -20.79
N VAL A 33 -13.31 6.18 -20.14
CA VAL A 33 -12.02 6.51 -20.76
C VAL A 33 -11.71 5.51 -21.88
N ASP A 34 -11.09 5.98 -22.95
CA ASP A 34 -10.65 5.15 -24.07
C ASP A 34 -9.86 3.93 -23.57
N PRO A 35 -10.27 2.70 -23.90
CA PRO A 35 -9.59 1.47 -23.47
C PRO A 35 -8.07 1.44 -23.71
N TYR A 36 -7.61 2.04 -24.79
CA TYR A 36 -6.17 2.12 -25.11
C TYR A 36 -5.40 3.04 -24.16
N LYS A 37 -6.07 3.98 -23.50
CA LYS A 37 -5.48 4.92 -22.54
C LYS A 37 -5.59 4.44 -21.09
N ARG A 38 -6.43 3.46 -20.80
CA ARG A 38 -6.65 2.95 -19.43
C ARG A 38 -5.43 2.31 -18.78
N THR A 39 -4.37 2.07 -19.56
CA THR A 39 -3.09 1.56 -19.06
C THR A 39 -2.10 2.66 -18.67
N ALA A 40 -2.50 3.93 -18.78
CA ALA A 40 -1.68 5.05 -18.33
C ALA A 40 -1.44 4.96 -16.82
N PRO A 41 -0.21 5.26 -16.33
CA PRO A 41 0.14 5.12 -14.92
C PRO A 41 -0.79 5.85 -13.96
N GLU A 42 -1.24 7.05 -14.30
CA GLU A 42 -2.17 7.84 -13.51
C GLU A 42 -3.55 7.17 -13.36
N ILE A 43 -4.03 6.51 -14.40
CA ILE A 43 -5.31 5.76 -14.36
C ILE A 43 -5.15 4.48 -13.56
N LEU A 44 -4.02 3.77 -13.73
CA LEU A 44 -3.71 2.58 -12.94
C LEU A 44 -3.57 2.93 -11.45
N ALA A 45 -2.94 4.05 -11.12
CA ALA A 45 -2.82 4.53 -9.73
C ALA A 45 -4.20 4.80 -9.10
N LEU A 46 -5.11 5.42 -9.85
CA LEU A 46 -6.48 5.64 -9.40
C LEU A 46 -7.24 4.32 -9.21
N HIS A 47 -7.06 3.34 -10.10
CA HIS A 47 -7.64 2.00 -9.93
C HIS A 47 -7.15 1.30 -8.65
N VAL A 48 -5.89 1.46 -8.25
CA VAL A 48 -5.38 0.93 -6.96
C VAL A 48 -6.21 1.48 -5.80
N ALA A 49 -6.45 2.79 -5.76
CA ALA A 49 -7.26 3.42 -4.73
C ALA A 49 -8.74 2.94 -4.76
N ILE A 50 -9.34 2.87 -5.95
CA ILE A 50 -10.71 2.39 -6.14
C ILE A 50 -10.85 0.92 -5.70
N TYR A 51 -9.97 0.04 -6.15
CA TYR A 51 -10.04 -1.40 -5.80
C TYR A 51 -9.75 -1.64 -4.33
N ARG A 52 -8.90 -0.82 -3.69
CA ARG A 52 -8.74 -0.83 -2.23
C ARG A 52 -10.05 -0.50 -1.53
N GLY A 53 -10.74 0.57 -1.95
CA GLY A 53 -12.04 0.97 -1.40
C GLY A 53 -13.13 -0.07 -1.62
N LEU A 54 -13.15 -0.71 -2.78
CA LEU A 54 -14.08 -1.80 -3.14
C LEU A 54 -13.67 -3.16 -2.59
N LYS A 55 -12.53 -3.27 -1.90
CA LYS A 55 -11.96 -4.52 -1.39
C LYS A 55 -11.73 -5.59 -2.47
N LYS A 56 -11.45 -5.15 -3.71
CA LYS A 56 -11.12 -6.03 -4.85
C LYS A 56 -9.62 -6.32 -4.85
N TRP A 57 -9.19 -7.15 -3.90
CA TRP A 57 -7.78 -7.32 -3.56
C TRP A 57 -6.93 -7.93 -4.66
N GLU A 58 -7.45 -8.91 -5.41
CA GLU A 58 -6.74 -9.53 -6.54
C GLU A 58 -6.47 -8.51 -7.65
N LEU A 59 -7.47 -7.68 -7.98
CA LEU A 59 -7.31 -6.62 -8.97
C LEU A 59 -6.33 -5.55 -8.50
N MET A 60 -6.41 -5.15 -7.22
CA MET A 60 -5.46 -4.23 -6.63
C MET A 60 -4.03 -4.78 -6.70
N ALA A 61 -3.84 -6.06 -6.38
CA ALA A 61 -2.53 -6.71 -6.43
C ALA A 61 -1.96 -6.71 -7.86
N ALA A 62 -2.77 -7.10 -8.85
CA ALA A 62 -2.33 -7.14 -10.24
C ALA A 62 -1.89 -5.77 -10.76
N ILE A 63 -2.66 -4.71 -10.45
CA ILE A 63 -2.34 -3.34 -10.89
C ILE A 63 -1.16 -2.76 -10.13
N SER A 64 -1.08 -2.95 -8.81
CA SER A 64 0.05 -2.48 -8.01
C SER A 64 1.36 -3.11 -8.44
N LYS A 65 1.36 -4.42 -8.76
CA LYS A 65 2.53 -5.11 -9.32
C LYS A 65 2.97 -4.48 -10.63
N ARG A 66 2.03 -4.23 -11.55
CA ARG A 66 2.32 -3.59 -12.84
C ARG A 66 2.87 -2.17 -12.67
N LEU A 67 2.34 -1.40 -11.71
CA LEU A 67 2.88 -0.06 -11.40
C LEU A 67 4.29 -0.14 -10.84
N ALA A 68 4.60 -1.12 -9.98
CA ALA A 68 5.96 -1.34 -9.49
C ALA A 68 6.97 -1.68 -10.60
N GLU A 69 6.50 -2.31 -11.69
CA GLU A 69 7.32 -2.58 -12.89
C GLU A 69 7.52 -1.30 -13.74
N PHE A 70 6.49 -0.45 -13.86
CA PHE A 70 6.56 0.79 -14.63
C PHE A 70 7.28 1.93 -13.91
N GLN A 71 7.15 1.99 -12.59
CA GLN A 71 7.72 3.01 -11.72
C GLN A 71 8.59 2.34 -10.64
N PRO A 72 9.71 1.73 -11.05
CA PRO A 72 10.50 0.86 -10.17
C PRO A 72 11.18 1.59 -9.02
N ASP A 73 11.23 2.91 -9.04
CA ASP A 73 11.81 3.75 -7.98
C ASP A 73 10.77 4.26 -6.97
N ASP A 74 9.49 4.00 -7.22
CA ASP A 74 8.41 4.36 -6.29
C ASP A 74 8.07 3.18 -5.37
N VAL A 75 8.54 3.27 -4.13
CA VAL A 75 8.32 2.26 -3.09
C VAL A 75 6.84 1.98 -2.80
N GLN A 76 5.97 2.96 -3.02
CA GLN A 76 4.54 2.86 -2.70
C GLN A 76 3.84 1.72 -3.45
N TRP A 77 4.29 1.42 -4.66
CA TRP A 77 3.68 0.33 -5.45
C TRP A 77 4.02 -1.05 -4.91
N MET A 78 5.24 -1.25 -4.39
CA MET A 78 5.60 -2.50 -3.71
C MET A 78 4.83 -2.67 -2.39
N VAL A 79 4.66 -1.59 -1.64
CA VAL A 79 3.86 -1.60 -0.39
C VAL A 79 2.38 -1.88 -0.71
N SER A 80 1.81 -1.24 -1.72
CA SER A 80 0.43 -1.46 -2.16
C SER A 80 0.22 -2.89 -2.67
N PHE A 81 1.19 -3.43 -3.41
CA PHE A 81 1.17 -4.81 -3.88
C PHE A 81 1.19 -5.81 -2.71
N ALA A 82 2.11 -5.65 -1.77
CA ALA A 82 2.19 -6.50 -0.59
C ALA A 82 0.90 -6.43 0.24
N TYR A 83 0.36 -5.24 0.46
CA TYR A 83 -0.90 -5.07 1.18
C TYR A 83 -2.07 -5.81 0.50
N ALA A 84 -2.19 -5.69 -0.82
CA ALA A 84 -3.23 -6.38 -1.58
C ALA A 84 -3.06 -7.91 -1.52
N VAL A 85 -1.83 -8.42 -1.64
CA VAL A 85 -1.53 -9.85 -1.54
C VAL A 85 -1.84 -10.38 -0.14
N ARG A 86 -1.56 -9.61 0.92
CA ARG A 86 -1.96 -9.96 2.29
C ARG A 86 -3.46 -10.23 2.39
N ARG A 87 -4.27 -9.44 1.72
CA ARG A 87 -5.74 -9.53 1.73
C ARG A 87 -6.29 -10.60 0.79
N ALA A 88 -5.65 -10.77 -0.37
CA ALA A 88 -6.09 -11.72 -1.38
C ALA A 88 -5.60 -13.15 -1.12
N ASN A 89 -4.44 -13.32 -0.50
CA ASN A 89 -3.76 -14.59 -0.33
C ASN A 89 -3.36 -14.83 1.13
N SER A 90 -2.16 -14.32 1.54
CA SER A 90 -1.63 -14.57 2.88
C SER A 90 -0.64 -13.50 3.32
N ILE A 91 -0.42 -13.41 4.64
CA ILE A 91 0.61 -12.55 5.22
C ILE A 91 2.01 -13.06 4.85
N GLU A 92 2.20 -14.35 4.77
CA GLU A 92 3.47 -14.98 4.38
C GLU A 92 3.88 -14.54 2.98
N ALA A 93 2.98 -14.63 2.00
CA ALA A 93 3.24 -14.17 0.64
C ALA A 93 3.53 -12.67 0.58
N ALA A 94 2.79 -11.86 1.31
CA ALA A 94 3.01 -10.41 1.41
C ALA A 94 4.35 -10.08 2.05
N LYS A 95 4.76 -10.81 3.09
CA LYS A 95 6.06 -10.67 3.75
C LYS A 95 7.21 -10.89 2.76
N GLU A 96 7.16 -11.92 1.93
CA GLU A 96 8.21 -12.20 0.95
C GLU A 96 8.36 -11.03 -0.05
N ILE A 97 7.25 -10.42 -0.48
CA ILE A 97 7.28 -9.23 -1.34
C ILE A 97 8.00 -8.06 -0.66
N LEU A 98 7.74 -7.82 0.62
CA LEU A 98 8.38 -6.73 1.36
C LEU A 98 9.84 -7.01 1.69
N LEU A 99 10.25 -8.27 1.90
CA LEU A 99 11.64 -8.64 2.08
C LEU A 99 12.46 -8.40 0.79
N GLU A 100 11.88 -8.68 -0.37
CA GLU A 100 12.47 -8.31 -1.66
C GLU A 100 12.55 -6.78 -1.83
N ALA A 101 11.46 -6.07 -1.49
CA ALA A 101 11.43 -4.61 -1.54
C ALA A 101 12.46 -3.96 -0.61
N GLU A 102 12.73 -4.53 0.57
CA GLU A 102 13.74 -4.04 1.50
C GLU A 102 15.15 -4.05 0.90
N GLN A 103 15.47 -5.05 0.09
CA GLN A 103 16.77 -5.12 -0.60
C GLN A 103 16.94 -3.98 -1.59
N LYS A 104 15.85 -3.58 -2.26
CA LYS A 104 15.84 -2.49 -3.22
C LYS A 104 15.77 -1.11 -2.55
N PHE A 105 15.02 -1.03 -1.46
CA PHE A 105 14.75 0.21 -0.72
C PHE A 105 15.18 0.12 0.75
N PRO A 106 16.48 -0.05 1.05
CA PRO A 106 16.95 -0.38 2.39
C PRO A 106 16.75 0.75 3.43
N LYS A 107 16.51 1.98 2.97
CA LYS A 107 16.33 3.17 3.83
C LYS A 107 14.87 3.57 4.03
N GLU A 108 13.93 2.84 3.44
CA GLU A 108 12.51 3.17 3.53
C GLU A 108 11.88 2.63 4.82
N ALA A 109 11.49 3.55 5.71
CA ALA A 109 10.87 3.21 6.99
C ALA A 109 9.54 2.45 6.81
N ILE A 110 8.75 2.80 5.80
CA ILE A 110 7.44 2.17 5.54
C ILE A 110 7.55 0.67 5.28
N ILE A 111 8.59 0.21 4.59
CA ILE A 111 8.82 -1.22 4.35
C ILE A 111 9.09 -1.93 5.68
N LYS A 112 10.01 -1.38 6.49
CA LYS A 112 10.37 -1.96 7.79
C LYS A 112 9.18 -1.97 8.74
N TYR A 113 8.37 -0.92 8.74
CA TYR A 113 7.16 -0.84 9.52
C TYR A 113 6.15 -1.94 9.14
N ASN A 114 5.86 -2.10 7.86
CA ASN A 114 4.94 -3.15 7.40
C ASN A 114 5.50 -4.56 7.65
N LEU A 115 6.82 -4.77 7.52
CA LEU A 115 7.45 -6.03 7.92
C LEU A 115 7.27 -6.31 9.41
N ALA A 116 7.41 -5.31 10.27
CA ALA A 116 7.14 -5.45 11.70
C ALA A 116 5.70 -5.90 11.97
N CYS A 117 4.72 -5.28 11.31
CA CYS A 117 3.32 -5.68 11.39
C CYS A 117 3.11 -7.14 10.95
N TYR A 118 3.71 -7.53 9.84
CA TYR A 118 3.57 -8.89 9.31
C TYR A 118 4.24 -9.93 10.20
N PHE A 119 5.45 -9.68 10.69
CA PHE A 119 6.10 -10.56 11.66
C PHE A 119 5.31 -10.69 12.98
N CYS A 120 4.74 -9.58 13.46
CA CYS A 120 3.89 -9.58 14.66
C CYS A 120 2.66 -10.46 14.47
N GLN A 121 1.96 -10.33 13.35
CA GLN A 121 0.78 -11.14 13.02
C GLN A 121 1.11 -12.63 12.79
N LEU A 122 2.33 -12.93 12.36
CA LEU A 122 2.84 -14.31 12.23
C LEU A 122 3.37 -14.88 13.56
N GLY A 123 3.30 -14.12 14.66
CA GLY A 123 3.74 -14.55 15.99
C GLY A 123 5.24 -14.42 16.24
N ASN A 124 6.03 -13.92 15.27
CA ASN A 124 7.44 -13.67 15.44
C ASN A 124 7.67 -12.27 16.05
N LEU A 125 7.46 -12.17 17.37
CA LEU A 125 7.55 -10.91 18.08
C LEU A 125 8.97 -10.36 18.19
N GLU A 126 9.97 -11.21 18.14
CA GLU A 126 11.39 -10.80 18.16
C GLU A 126 11.74 -10.03 16.89
N SER A 127 11.48 -10.62 15.72
CA SER A 127 11.69 -9.94 14.45
C SER A 127 10.84 -8.67 14.34
N ALA A 128 9.60 -8.69 14.82
CA ALA A 128 8.74 -7.51 14.83
C ALA A 128 9.35 -6.35 15.63
N ARG A 129 9.89 -6.61 16.82
CA ARG A 129 10.59 -5.59 17.62
C ARG A 129 11.83 -5.04 16.93
N GLU A 130 12.64 -5.91 16.33
CA GLU A 130 13.84 -5.49 15.60
C GLU A 130 13.49 -4.57 14.42
N TYR A 131 12.47 -4.93 13.64
CA TYR A 131 12.00 -4.08 12.53
C TYR A 131 11.40 -2.76 13.01
N LEU A 132 10.66 -2.73 14.12
CA LEU A 132 10.18 -1.47 14.72
C LEU A 132 11.33 -0.59 15.18
N LYS A 133 12.34 -1.14 15.84
CA LYS A 133 13.53 -0.39 16.25
C LYS A 133 14.18 0.30 15.05
N ARG A 134 14.43 -0.46 13.98
CA ARG A 134 15.01 0.08 12.74
C ARG A 134 14.11 1.12 12.07
N THR A 135 12.78 0.94 12.14
CA THR A 135 11.80 1.92 11.64
C THR A 135 11.93 3.23 12.41
N PHE A 136 11.97 3.19 13.73
CA PHE A 136 12.05 4.38 14.59
C PHE A 136 13.41 5.09 14.51
N GLU A 137 14.49 4.37 14.23
CA GLU A 137 15.82 4.95 13.95
C GLU A 137 15.80 5.78 12.66
N ILE A 138 15.03 5.37 11.64
CA ILE A 138 14.87 6.11 10.38
C ILE A 138 13.92 7.29 10.55
N ASN A 139 12.75 7.04 11.17
CA ASN A 139 11.72 8.07 11.39
C ASN A 139 10.96 7.80 12.70
N PRO A 140 11.28 8.55 13.77
CA PRO A 140 10.65 8.37 15.09
C PRO A 140 9.13 8.58 15.12
N ASN A 141 8.56 9.30 14.13
CA ASN A 141 7.13 9.59 14.09
C ASN A 141 6.26 8.32 13.94
N TRP A 142 6.82 7.24 13.39
CA TRP A 142 6.14 5.94 13.30
C TRP A 142 5.79 5.35 14.66
N ARG A 143 6.40 5.81 15.73
CA ARG A 143 6.10 5.32 17.09
C ARG A 143 4.65 5.61 17.50
N LEU A 144 4.13 6.78 17.17
CA LEU A 144 2.73 7.13 17.46
C LEU A 144 1.77 6.21 16.71
N GLN A 145 2.01 5.99 15.43
CA GLN A 145 1.19 5.07 14.63
C GLN A 145 1.25 3.64 15.16
N ALA A 146 2.42 3.16 15.61
CA ALA A 146 2.58 1.82 16.14
C ALA A 146 1.75 1.56 17.41
N LEU A 147 1.49 2.58 18.23
CA LEU A 147 0.68 2.49 19.45
C LEU A 147 -0.83 2.41 19.18
N GLU A 148 -1.26 2.68 17.95
CA GLU A 148 -2.65 2.64 17.52
C GLU A 148 -2.92 1.53 16.50
N ASP A 149 -1.86 0.90 15.98
CA ASP A 149 -1.95 -0.14 14.96
C ASP A 149 -2.31 -1.50 15.59
N GLU A 150 -3.50 -1.99 15.29
CA GLU A 150 -4.01 -3.28 15.79
C GLU A 150 -3.10 -4.47 15.43
N ASP A 151 -2.37 -4.40 14.33
CA ASP A 151 -1.42 -5.44 13.94
C ASP A 151 -0.26 -5.57 14.94
N LEU A 152 0.04 -4.50 15.66
CA LEU A 152 1.11 -4.42 16.67
C LEU A 152 0.61 -4.53 18.11
N LYS A 153 -0.67 -4.79 18.32
CA LYS A 153 -1.29 -4.91 19.65
C LYS A 153 -0.51 -5.82 20.62
N PRO A 154 0.02 -6.97 20.22
CA PRO A 154 0.84 -7.81 21.10
C PRO A 154 2.10 -7.14 21.66
N LEU A 155 2.55 -6.02 21.04
CA LEU A 155 3.74 -5.26 21.44
C LEU A 155 3.44 -3.95 22.15
N TRP A 156 2.17 -3.53 22.27
CA TRP A 156 1.81 -2.21 22.82
C TRP A 156 2.37 -1.96 24.24
N ASP A 157 2.31 -2.94 25.13
CA ASP A 157 2.82 -2.76 26.49
C ASP A 157 4.34 -2.49 26.50
N SER A 158 5.10 -3.21 25.69
CA SER A 158 6.53 -2.97 25.55
C SER A 158 6.87 -1.65 24.86
N LEU A 159 6.03 -1.22 23.88
CA LEU A 159 6.21 0.06 23.21
C LEU A 159 5.90 1.26 24.12
N ARG A 160 4.93 1.13 25.02
CA ARG A 160 4.59 2.16 26.02
C ARG A 160 5.67 2.29 27.09
N ALA A 161 6.23 1.17 27.55
CA ALA A 161 7.27 1.17 28.58
C ALA A 161 8.59 1.84 28.14
N THR A 162 8.84 2.00 26.83
CA THR A 162 10.05 2.69 26.32
C THR A 162 9.87 4.21 26.17
N VAL A 163 8.72 4.78 26.60
CA VAL A 163 8.44 6.21 26.53
C VAL A 163 8.73 6.92 27.87
N GLU A 164 9.01 6.17 28.92
CA GLU A 164 9.51 6.68 30.22
C GLU A 164 11.04 6.75 30.21
#